data_9a59fa5ed7a3cecc8785da0ba46450cc
#
_entry.id   9a59fa5ed7a3cecc8785da0ba46450cc
#
_cell.length_a   1.000
_cell.length_b   1.000
_cell.length_c   1.000
_cell.angle_alpha   90.00
_cell.angle_beta   90.00
_cell.angle_gamma   90.00
#
_symmetry.space_group_name_H-M   'P 1'
#
loop_
_entity.id
_entity.type
_entity.pdbx_description
1 polymer ?
#
loop_
_entity_poly.entity_id
_entity_poly.type
_entity_poly.pdbx_seq_one_letter_code
_entity_poly.pdbx_strand_id
1 'polypeptide(L)'
;MSLPGLSTAQRFRAVAPRTPSWAYVALYSVASLDVFASDAYRSIGGGGQASARFTEAIRRRRNVYAGIERVPEVTDAGCVVLCDDMRHTWHLADCLFVPLKAAAGRRQAGATELDGEPSRRALAVIAAETVDRLNLMVTEGLAVYTPITKRYVSP
;
A
#
# COMPACT_ATOMS: atom_id res chain seq x y z
N MET A 1 3.20 -14.24 15.76
CA MET A 1 1.78 -14.01 16.07
C MET A 1 1.07 -13.79 14.75
N SER A 2 0.17 -14.66 14.34
CA SER A 2 -0.58 -14.53 13.08
C SER A 2 -1.89 -13.79 13.36
N LEU A 3 -2.28 -12.89 12.45
CA LEU A 3 -3.57 -12.22 12.49
C LEU A 3 -4.51 -12.94 11.53
N PRO A 4 -5.58 -13.60 12.02
CA PRO A 4 -6.54 -14.26 11.15
C PRO A 4 -7.10 -13.30 10.10
N GLY A 5 -7.11 -13.74 8.83
CA GLY A 5 -7.58 -12.93 7.71
C GLY A 5 -6.57 -11.93 7.14
N LEU A 6 -5.38 -11.82 7.73
CA LEU A 6 -4.24 -11.12 7.14
C LEU A 6 -3.31 -12.14 6.50
N SER A 7 -3.20 -12.15 5.18
CA SER A 7 -2.36 -13.14 4.50
C SER A 7 -0.95 -12.64 4.21
N THR A 8 -0.76 -11.36 3.95
CA THR A 8 0.57 -10.78 3.70
C THR A 8 0.70 -9.38 4.26
N ALA A 9 1.94 -8.98 4.59
CA ALA A 9 2.29 -7.62 4.96
C ALA A 9 3.71 -7.29 4.51
N GLN A 10 3.91 -6.09 3.96
CA GLN A 10 5.24 -5.57 3.64
C GLN A 10 5.25 -4.04 3.77
N ARG A 11 6.36 -3.48 4.23
CA ARG A 11 6.54 -2.04 4.39
C ARG A 11 7.56 -1.51 3.40
N PHE A 12 7.33 -0.28 2.97
CA PHE A 12 8.10 0.38 1.93
C PHE A 12 8.37 1.82 2.30
N ARG A 13 9.47 2.36 1.77
CA ARG A 13 9.85 3.76 1.86
C ARG A 13 9.87 4.37 0.46
N ALA A 14 9.40 5.59 0.35
CA ALA A 14 9.49 6.35 -0.88
C ALA A 14 10.93 6.51 -1.34
N VAL A 15 11.17 6.35 -2.62
CA VAL A 15 12.47 6.62 -3.25
C VAL A 15 12.61 8.13 -3.38
N ALA A 16 13.58 8.72 -2.68
CA ALA A 16 13.87 10.16 -2.75
C ALA A 16 14.46 10.53 -4.11
N PRO A 17 14.34 11.78 -4.57
CA PRO A 17 13.97 12.98 -3.84
C PRO A 17 12.65 13.64 -4.25
N ARG A 18 11.82 13.03 -5.07
CA ARG A 18 10.63 13.69 -5.61
C ARG A 18 9.37 13.05 -5.05
N THR A 19 8.95 13.64 -4.03
CA THR A 19 7.80 13.59 -3.16
C THR A 19 6.58 12.82 -3.68
N PRO A 20 6.43 11.55 -3.36
CA PRO A 20 5.08 11.10 -3.07
C PRO A 20 4.59 11.82 -1.81
N SER A 21 3.31 12.10 -1.75
CA SER A 21 2.68 12.76 -0.59
C SER A 21 2.90 12.00 0.73
N TRP A 22 3.48 10.78 0.65
CA TRP A 22 3.67 9.84 1.76
C TRP A 22 5.08 9.26 1.73
N ALA A 23 5.84 9.48 2.80
CA ALA A 23 7.20 8.96 2.95
C ALA A 23 7.25 7.43 3.07
N TYR A 24 6.18 6.83 3.58
CA TYR A 24 6.08 5.38 3.79
C TYR A 24 4.73 4.86 3.34
N VAL A 25 4.71 3.60 2.87
CA VAL A 25 3.51 2.82 2.61
C VAL A 25 3.66 1.44 3.23
N ALA A 26 2.56 0.90 3.74
CA ALA A 26 2.47 -0.49 4.14
C ALA A 26 1.34 -1.13 3.33
N LEU A 27 1.65 -2.22 2.67
CA LEU A 27 0.72 -3.00 1.87
C LEU A 27 0.37 -4.29 2.62
N TYR A 28 -0.91 -4.54 2.74
CA TYR A 28 -1.48 -5.71 3.40
C TYR A 28 -2.45 -6.40 2.46
N SER A 29 -2.46 -7.74 2.48
CA SER A 29 -3.55 -8.52 1.87
C SER A 29 -4.48 -9.01 2.98
N VAL A 30 -5.73 -8.60 2.92
CA VAL A 30 -6.76 -8.96 3.91
C VAL A 30 -7.91 -9.71 3.25
N ALA A 31 -8.45 -10.70 3.94
CA ALA A 31 -9.54 -11.53 3.42
C ALA A 31 -10.87 -10.75 3.31
N SER A 32 -11.15 -9.87 4.27
CA SER A 32 -12.34 -9.03 4.29
C SER A 32 -12.12 -7.79 5.18
N LEU A 33 -13.06 -6.85 5.13
CA LEU A 33 -13.08 -5.69 6.03
C LEU A 33 -13.33 -6.08 7.50
N ASP A 34 -13.88 -7.26 7.77
CA ASP A 34 -14.18 -7.73 9.14
C ASP A 34 -12.92 -7.97 9.96
N VAL A 35 -11.78 -8.19 9.30
CA VAL A 35 -10.47 -8.27 9.96
C VAL A 35 -10.24 -7.04 10.86
N PHE A 36 -10.64 -5.86 10.43
CA PHE A 36 -10.46 -4.62 11.20
C PHE A 36 -11.38 -4.50 12.42
N ALA A 37 -12.47 -5.28 12.44
CA ALA A 37 -13.39 -5.36 13.58
C ALA A 37 -13.02 -6.47 14.58
N SER A 38 -12.07 -7.33 14.24
CA SER A 38 -11.71 -8.50 15.06
C SER A 38 -10.97 -8.10 16.35
N ASP A 39 -11.16 -8.89 17.41
CA ASP A 39 -10.42 -8.72 18.68
C ASP A 39 -8.91 -8.93 18.48
N ALA A 40 -8.54 -9.88 17.62
CA ALA A 40 -7.14 -10.13 17.26
C ALA A 40 -6.48 -8.88 16.66
N TYR A 41 -7.17 -8.14 15.78
CA TYR A 41 -6.65 -6.91 15.23
C TYR A 41 -6.53 -5.80 16.28
N ARG A 42 -7.52 -5.68 17.17
CA ARG A 42 -7.49 -4.71 18.26
C ARG A 42 -6.37 -5.00 19.26
N SER A 43 -6.13 -6.26 19.60
CA SER A 43 -5.12 -6.67 20.58
C SER A 43 -3.69 -6.36 20.16
N ILE A 44 -3.40 -6.30 18.84
CA ILE A 44 -2.09 -5.90 18.32
C ILE A 44 -1.94 -4.38 18.13
N GLY A 45 -2.87 -3.59 18.68
CA GLY A 45 -2.89 -2.13 18.51
C GLY A 45 -3.39 -1.68 17.14
N GLY A 46 -4.18 -2.53 16.48
CA GLY A 46 -4.88 -2.16 15.26
C GLY A 46 -5.78 -0.93 15.48
N GLY A 47 -5.99 -0.16 14.45
CA GLY A 47 -6.75 1.08 14.55
C GLY A 47 -5.97 2.28 15.11
N GLY A 48 -4.72 2.10 15.51
CA GLY A 48 -3.86 3.23 15.90
C GLY A 48 -3.50 3.34 17.38
N GLN A 49 -4.02 2.46 18.25
CA GLN A 49 -3.74 2.51 19.69
C GLN A 49 -2.25 2.34 20.03
N ALA A 50 -1.54 1.42 19.35
CA ALA A 50 -0.11 1.19 19.57
C ALA A 50 0.78 2.40 19.23
N SER A 51 0.26 3.37 18.50
CA SER A 51 0.99 4.56 18.08
C SER A 51 0.39 5.86 18.65
N ALA A 52 -0.42 5.78 19.69
CA ALA A 52 -1.06 6.95 20.30
C ALA A 52 -0.04 8.05 20.69
N ARG A 53 1.16 7.63 21.13
CA ARG A 53 2.27 8.57 21.45
C ARG A 53 2.74 9.41 20.27
N PHE A 54 2.47 8.97 19.03
CA PHE A 54 2.95 9.63 17.82
C PHE A 54 1.82 10.16 16.97
N THR A 55 0.56 10.12 17.45
CA THR A 55 -0.63 10.46 16.68
C THR A 55 -0.58 11.89 16.13
N GLU A 56 -0.03 12.84 16.90
CA GLU A 56 0.11 14.23 16.47
C GLU A 56 1.21 14.42 15.42
N ALA A 57 2.25 13.56 15.43
CA ALA A 57 3.41 13.64 14.55
C ALA A 57 3.23 12.84 13.25
N ILE A 58 2.23 11.94 13.17
CA ILE A 58 2.07 11.02 12.05
C ILE A 58 0.72 11.22 11.36
N ARG A 59 0.77 11.76 10.15
CA ARG A 59 -0.41 11.72 9.25
C ARG A 59 -0.53 10.33 8.64
N ARG A 60 -1.75 9.78 8.64
CA ARG A 60 -2.04 8.45 8.08
C ARG A 60 -3.22 8.53 7.14
N ARG A 61 -3.14 7.72 6.08
CA ARG A 61 -4.26 7.44 5.19
C ARG A 61 -4.38 5.93 5.06
N ARG A 62 -5.58 5.42 5.14
CA ARG A 62 -5.86 3.98 5.01
C ARG A 62 -6.94 3.76 3.99
N ASN A 63 -6.68 2.84 3.07
CA ASN A 63 -7.62 2.44 2.05
C ASN A 63 -7.58 0.93 1.88
N VAL A 64 -8.71 0.35 1.50
CA VAL A 64 -8.78 -1.04 1.07
C VAL A 64 -9.21 -1.07 -0.38
N TYR A 65 -8.49 -1.82 -1.18
CA TYR A 65 -8.71 -1.96 -2.60
C TYR A 65 -9.02 -3.42 -2.95
N ALA A 66 -9.92 -3.62 -3.90
CA ALA A 66 -10.11 -4.85 -4.64
C ALA A 66 -9.40 -4.76 -5.99
N GLY A 67 -9.07 -5.91 -6.58
CA GLY A 67 -8.40 -6.01 -7.88
C GLY A 67 -7.19 -6.93 -7.88
N ILE A 68 -6.71 -7.31 -6.69
CA ILE A 68 -5.62 -8.26 -6.51
C ILE A 68 -5.90 -9.11 -5.27
N GLU A 69 -5.72 -10.40 -5.36
CA GLU A 69 -5.95 -11.31 -4.23
C GLU A 69 -4.85 -11.19 -3.17
N ARG A 70 -3.61 -11.15 -3.63
CA ARG A 70 -2.43 -10.98 -2.77
C ARG A 70 -1.47 -9.97 -3.37
N VAL A 71 -1.01 -9.05 -2.56
CA VAL A 71 0.10 -8.16 -2.95
C VAL A 71 1.33 -9.03 -3.26
N PRO A 72 1.97 -8.88 -4.43
CA PRO A 72 3.17 -9.62 -4.78
C PRO A 72 4.30 -9.34 -3.78
N GLU A 73 5.20 -10.30 -3.64
CA GLU A 73 6.45 -10.05 -2.91
C GLU A 73 7.33 -9.07 -3.69
N VAL A 74 7.91 -8.13 -2.98
CA VAL A 74 8.90 -7.22 -3.53
C VAL A 74 10.22 -7.45 -2.82
N THR A 75 11.21 -7.92 -3.55
CA THR A 75 12.56 -8.13 -3.05
C THR A 75 13.34 -6.82 -3.03
N ASP A 76 14.54 -6.83 -2.45
CA ASP A 76 15.43 -5.66 -2.40
C ASP A 76 15.84 -5.14 -3.80
N ALA A 77 15.74 -6.01 -4.83
CA ALA A 77 15.98 -5.63 -6.23
C ALA A 77 14.74 -5.08 -6.94
N GLY A 78 13.61 -4.94 -6.23
CA GLY A 78 12.33 -4.51 -6.78
C GLY A 78 11.80 -3.23 -6.15
N CYS A 79 10.82 -2.65 -6.82
CA CYS A 79 10.07 -1.47 -6.37
C CYS A 79 8.57 -1.69 -6.53
N VAL A 80 7.79 -1.07 -5.66
CA VAL A 80 6.36 -0.85 -5.89
C VAL A 80 6.17 0.52 -6.53
N VAL A 81 5.39 0.56 -7.59
CA VAL A 81 4.90 1.81 -8.19
C VAL A 81 3.40 1.90 -7.95
N LEU A 82 2.97 2.99 -7.33
CA LEU A 82 1.58 3.34 -7.15
C LEU A 82 1.21 4.50 -8.06
N CYS A 83 0.04 4.39 -8.69
CA CYS A 83 -0.52 5.42 -9.54
C CYS A 83 -1.96 5.70 -9.14
N ASP A 84 -2.29 6.96 -8.90
CA ASP A 84 -3.66 7.37 -8.53
C ASP A 84 -4.52 7.69 -9.76
N ASP A 85 -3.91 7.80 -10.95
CA ASP A 85 -4.62 8.00 -12.22
C ASP A 85 -4.02 7.13 -13.32
N MET A 86 -4.80 6.16 -13.80
CA MET A 86 -4.38 5.23 -14.86
C MET A 86 -3.97 5.93 -16.16
N ARG A 87 -4.39 7.17 -16.40
CA ARG A 87 -3.97 7.94 -17.56
C ARG A 87 -2.47 8.21 -17.59
N HIS A 88 -1.80 8.14 -16.45
CA HIS A 88 -0.35 8.30 -16.34
C HIS A 88 0.43 6.99 -16.62
N THR A 89 -0.25 5.86 -16.86
CA THR A 89 0.42 4.55 -17.01
C THR A 89 0.49 4.03 -18.44
N TRP A 90 -0.34 4.54 -19.35
CA TRP A 90 -0.47 3.97 -20.70
C TRP A 90 0.78 4.08 -21.59
N HIS A 91 1.67 5.03 -21.29
CA HIS A 91 2.97 5.15 -21.97
C HIS A 91 4.05 4.25 -21.35
N LEU A 92 3.73 3.52 -20.27
CA LEU A 92 4.65 2.64 -19.55
C LEU A 92 4.36 1.17 -19.92
N ALA A 93 4.43 0.84 -21.21
CA ALA A 93 4.08 -0.47 -21.76
C ALA A 93 4.88 -1.62 -21.14
N ASP A 94 6.09 -1.34 -20.64
CA ASP A 94 6.94 -2.34 -19.96
C ASP A 94 6.52 -2.60 -18.49
N CYS A 95 5.55 -1.85 -17.98
CA CYS A 95 5.09 -1.98 -16.60
C CYS A 95 3.67 -2.56 -16.56
N LEU A 96 3.52 -3.76 -16.01
CA LEU A 96 2.21 -4.37 -15.82
C LEU A 96 1.53 -3.73 -14.59
N PHE A 97 0.68 -2.76 -14.81
CA PHE A 97 -0.14 -2.16 -13.77
C PHE A 97 -1.42 -2.96 -13.53
N VAL A 98 -1.62 -3.38 -12.29
CA VAL A 98 -2.88 -3.98 -11.84
C VAL A 98 -3.82 -2.87 -11.38
N PRO A 99 -4.98 -2.72 -12.02
CA PRO A 99 -5.96 -1.72 -11.60
C PRO A 99 -6.62 -2.13 -10.28
N LEU A 100 -6.72 -1.19 -9.36
CA LEU A 100 -7.31 -1.36 -8.06
C LEU A 100 -8.50 -0.41 -7.90
N LYS A 101 -9.59 -0.92 -7.32
CA LYS A 101 -10.79 -0.14 -7.00
C LYS A 101 -11.01 -0.13 -5.50
N ALA A 102 -11.30 1.02 -4.92
CA ALA A 102 -11.62 1.11 -3.50
C ALA A 102 -12.78 0.17 -3.16
N ALA A 103 -12.56 -0.73 -2.21
CA ALA A 103 -13.55 -1.71 -1.76
C ALA A 103 -14.70 -1.05 -0.98
N ALA A 104 -14.44 0.13 -0.41
CA ALA A 104 -15.44 0.94 0.28
C ALA A 104 -15.11 2.43 0.11
N GLY A 105 -16.11 3.28 0.12
CA GLY A 105 -15.95 4.71 0.32
C GLY A 105 -15.47 5.02 1.74
N ARG A 106 -15.37 6.31 2.07
CA ARG A 106 -15.01 6.73 3.44
C ARG A 106 -15.95 6.12 4.46
N ARG A 107 -15.41 5.34 5.39
CA ARG A 107 -16.19 4.64 6.43
C ARG A 107 -15.32 4.20 7.58
N GLN A 108 -15.99 3.89 8.68
CA GLN A 108 -15.39 3.19 9.80
C GLN A 108 -15.47 1.67 9.58
N ALA A 109 -14.34 0.97 9.72
CA ALA A 109 -14.26 -0.48 9.71
C ALA A 109 -13.64 -0.94 11.04
N GLY A 110 -14.48 -1.33 11.99
CA GLY A 110 -14.05 -1.57 13.36
C GLY A 110 -13.42 -0.31 13.97
N ALA A 111 -12.20 -0.42 14.49
CA ALA A 111 -11.42 0.69 15.01
C ALA A 111 -10.62 1.47 13.95
N THR A 112 -10.77 1.11 12.68
CA THR A 112 -9.98 1.69 11.58
C THR A 112 -10.87 2.59 10.72
N GLU A 113 -10.47 3.85 10.56
CA GLU A 113 -11.05 4.74 9.57
C GLU A 113 -10.43 4.47 8.20
N LEU A 114 -11.27 4.29 7.17
CA LEU A 114 -10.90 4.16 5.77
C LEU A 114 -11.26 5.45 5.03
N ASP A 115 -10.32 5.98 4.28
CA ASP A 115 -10.51 7.26 3.56
C ASP A 115 -11.38 7.12 2.31
N GLY A 116 -11.29 5.98 1.62
CA GLY A 116 -12.03 5.73 0.38
C GLY A 116 -11.49 6.45 -0.86
N GLU A 117 -10.51 7.32 -0.70
CA GLU A 117 -9.88 8.06 -1.80
C GLU A 117 -8.36 7.87 -1.83
N PRO A 118 -7.76 7.79 -3.04
CA PRO A 118 -8.43 7.79 -4.35
C PRO A 118 -9.28 6.53 -4.55
N SER A 119 -10.43 6.70 -5.21
CA SER A 119 -11.39 5.60 -5.46
C SER A 119 -10.86 4.55 -6.45
N ARG A 120 -9.89 4.94 -7.26
CA ARG A 120 -9.16 4.06 -8.17
C ARG A 120 -7.67 4.29 -8.00
N ARG A 121 -6.92 3.22 -8.13
CA ARG A 121 -5.45 3.24 -8.08
C ARG A 121 -4.92 2.15 -9.00
N ALA A 122 -3.67 2.22 -9.37
CA ALA A 122 -2.97 1.11 -10.00
C ALA A 122 -1.69 0.81 -9.22
N LEU A 123 -1.31 -0.47 -9.23
CA LEU A 123 -0.10 -0.97 -8.60
C LEU A 123 0.70 -1.77 -9.62
N ALA A 124 2.00 -1.52 -9.70
CA ALA A 124 2.95 -2.37 -10.39
C ALA A 124 4.09 -2.76 -9.45
N VAL A 125 4.64 -3.95 -9.66
CA VAL A 125 5.91 -4.37 -9.07
C VAL A 125 6.90 -4.50 -10.22
N ILE A 126 8.01 -3.80 -10.14
CA ILE A 126 9.01 -3.72 -11.21
C ILE A 126 10.41 -3.87 -10.63
N ALA A 127 11.37 -4.23 -11.47
CA ALA A 127 12.78 -4.22 -11.09
C ALA A 127 13.26 -2.78 -10.83
N ALA A 128 14.15 -2.60 -9.86
CA ALA A 128 14.67 -1.27 -9.51
C ALA A 128 15.35 -0.58 -10.70
N GLU A 129 16.10 -1.32 -11.52
CA GLU A 129 16.72 -0.83 -12.75
C GLU A 129 15.73 -0.25 -13.77
N THR A 130 14.48 -0.77 -13.76
CA THR A 130 13.41 -0.27 -14.63
C THR A 130 12.94 1.12 -14.21
N VAL A 131 13.00 1.44 -12.91
CA VAL A 131 12.65 2.76 -12.38
C VAL A 131 13.53 3.83 -13.01
N ASP A 132 14.84 3.60 -13.04
CA ASP A 132 15.81 4.54 -13.60
C ASP A 132 15.69 4.60 -15.13
N ARG A 133 15.62 3.43 -15.79
CA ARG A 133 15.48 3.33 -17.25
C ARG A 133 14.26 4.07 -17.79
N LEU A 134 13.13 3.99 -17.11
CA LEU A 134 11.87 4.64 -17.51
C LEU A 134 11.68 6.02 -16.88
N ASN A 135 12.68 6.50 -16.11
CA ASN A 135 12.61 7.80 -15.42
C ASN A 135 11.33 7.99 -14.59
N LEU A 136 10.85 6.93 -13.94
CA LEU A 136 9.59 6.93 -13.22
C LEU A 136 9.58 7.89 -12.03
N MET A 137 10.75 8.23 -11.51
CA MET A 137 10.94 9.16 -10.40
C MET A 137 10.43 10.58 -10.68
N VAL A 138 10.33 10.95 -11.95
CA VAL A 138 9.89 12.30 -12.39
C VAL A 138 8.54 12.27 -13.10
N THR A 139 7.95 11.09 -13.26
CA THR A 139 6.64 10.95 -13.90
C THR A 139 5.56 11.41 -12.93
N GLU A 140 4.80 12.41 -13.36
CA GLU A 140 3.68 12.93 -12.57
C GLU A 140 2.63 11.86 -12.29
N GLY A 141 2.05 11.90 -11.10
CA GLY A 141 1.02 10.95 -10.67
C GLY A 141 1.54 9.57 -10.28
N LEU A 142 2.84 9.32 -10.36
CA LEU A 142 3.47 8.09 -9.90
C LEU A 142 4.20 8.28 -8.57
N ALA A 143 4.13 7.26 -7.74
CA ALA A 143 4.89 7.16 -6.50
C ALA A 143 5.65 5.84 -6.46
N VAL A 144 6.98 5.92 -6.31
CA VAL A 144 7.88 4.76 -6.31
C VAL A 144 8.37 4.50 -4.89
N TYR A 145 8.32 3.23 -4.49
CA TYR A 145 8.67 2.79 -3.14
C TYR A 145 9.58 1.56 -3.18
N THR A 146 10.61 1.56 -2.34
CA THR A 146 11.48 0.39 -2.11
C THR A 146 11.10 -0.33 -0.82
N PRO A 147 11.24 -1.66 -0.75
CA PRO A 147 10.96 -2.41 0.46
C PRO A 147 11.93 -2.04 1.59
N ILE A 148 11.42 -1.98 2.81
CA ILE A 148 12.24 -1.82 4.03
C ILE A 148 12.05 -2.97 5.01
N THR A 149 11.17 -3.90 4.69
CA THR A 149 10.99 -5.15 5.42
C THR A 149 10.87 -6.32 4.45
N LYS A 150 11.22 -7.51 4.90
CA LYS A 150 10.81 -8.74 4.22
C LYS A 150 9.29 -8.85 4.23
N ARG A 151 8.75 -9.57 3.25
CA ARG A 151 7.32 -9.87 3.21
C ARG A 151 6.98 -10.84 4.34
N TYR A 152 6.03 -10.47 5.16
CA TYR A 152 5.35 -11.39 6.05
C TYR A 152 4.32 -12.20 5.26
N VAL A 153 4.25 -13.49 5.50
CA VAL A 153 3.20 -14.39 5.00
C VAL A 153 2.64 -15.11 6.20
N SER A 154 1.32 -15.07 6.37
CA SER A 154 0.65 -15.85 7.41
C SER A 154 0.78 -17.33 7.09
N PRO A 155 1.11 -18.17 8.07
CA PRO A 155 1.11 -19.63 7.90
C PRO A 155 -0.30 -20.16 7.61
#